data_b5da85f3e65e3ea553b739a7aba6b777
#
_entry.id   b5da85f3e65e3ea553b739a7aba6b777
#
_cell.length_a   1.000
_cell.length_b   1.000
_cell.length_c   1.000
_cell.angle_alpha   90.00
_cell.angle_beta   90.00
_cell.angle_gamma   90.00
#
_symmetry.space_group_name_H-M   'P 1'
#
loop_
_entity.id
_entity.type
_entity.pdbx_description
1 polymer ?
#
loop_
_entity_poly.entity_id
_entity_poly.type
_entity_poly.pdbx_seq_one_letter_code
_entity_poly.pdbx_strand_id
1 'polypeptide(L)'
;NPIPVWFNALFYSSIVFAVVYLLIYQVFGWGLNQDQEYEREMAKAEVAKQEFLAQSANSFDENTIEVDETGTLAANGKALFTTNCAACHGANGEGTIGPNLTDRFWLHGGEIKDIFKTVKYGVPEKGMVPWEQTLTPAQIAEVSNFILTLRDTKPANPKGAEGVEVTAYESEGGAAPAAESEAPADSTATN
;
A
#
# COMPACT_ATOMS: atom_id res chain seq x y z
N ASN A 1 7.86 70.35 -3.42
CA ASN A 1 8.76 69.60 -2.58
C ASN A 1 9.58 68.69 -3.53
N PRO A 2 10.92 68.85 -3.54
CA PRO A 2 11.77 67.98 -4.36
C PRO A 2 11.67 66.54 -3.86
N ILE A 3 11.69 65.60 -4.84
CA ILE A 3 11.68 64.16 -4.52
C ILE A 3 12.93 63.86 -3.72
N PRO A 4 12.81 63.10 -2.60
CA PRO A 4 13.97 62.70 -1.79
C PRO A 4 14.99 61.85 -2.58
N VAL A 5 16.28 62.10 -2.33
CA VAL A 5 17.37 61.43 -3.06
C VAL A 5 17.31 59.88 -2.90
N TRP A 6 16.92 59.42 -1.73
CA TRP A 6 16.79 57.96 -1.45
C TRP A 6 15.72 57.32 -2.32
N PHE A 7 14.61 58.04 -2.62
CA PHE A 7 13.55 57.53 -3.48
C PHE A 7 14.04 57.35 -4.92
N ASN A 8 14.78 58.33 -5.45
CA ASN A 8 15.37 58.21 -6.78
C ASN A 8 16.39 57.07 -6.85
N ALA A 9 17.19 56.89 -5.81
CA ALA A 9 18.15 55.76 -5.72
C ALA A 9 17.43 54.41 -5.76
N LEU A 10 16.36 54.22 -4.97
CA LEU A 10 15.53 53.02 -4.98
C LEU A 10 14.87 52.79 -6.36
N PHE A 11 14.33 53.84 -6.96
CA PHE A 11 13.66 53.74 -8.25
C PHE A 11 14.64 53.32 -9.37
N TYR A 12 15.80 53.94 -9.49
CA TYR A 12 16.79 53.53 -10.48
C TYR A 12 17.41 52.16 -10.20
N SER A 13 17.63 51.81 -8.95
CA SER A 13 18.11 50.46 -8.62
C SER A 13 17.10 49.38 -8.97
N SER A 14 15.80 49.64 -8.79
CA SER A 14 14.75 48.66 -9.19
C SER A 14 14.69 48.46 -10.71
N ILE A 15 14.92 49.53 -11.49
CA ILE A 15 15.00 49.43 -12.95
C ILE A 15 16.20 48.60 -13.38
N VAL A 16 17.38 48.88 -12.82
CA VAL A 16 18.59 48.11 -13.09
C VAL A 16 18.40 46.62 -12.73
N PHE A 17 17.82 46.37 -11.55
CA PHE A 17 17.50 45.00 -11.15
C PHE A 17 16.55 44.32 -12.13
N ALA A 18 15.48 44.98 -12.53
CA ALA A 18 14.51 44.42 -13.50
C ALA A 18 15.17 44.07 -14.85
N VAL A 19 16.04 44.97 -15.36
CA VAL A 19 16.77 44.71 -16.60
C VAL A 19 17.71 43.55 -16.48
N VAL A 20 18.49 43.46 -15.37
CA VAL A 20 19.40 42.34 -15.10
C VAL A 20 18.63 41.03 -14.95
N TYR A 21 17.51 41.07 -14.24
CA TYR A 21 16.64 39.90 -14.07
C TYR A 21 16.10 39.38 -15.42
N LEU A 22 15.57 40.27 -16.25
CA LEU A 22 15.10 39.90 -17.58
C LEU A 22 16.21 39.32 -18.47
N LEU A 23 17.39 39.90 -18.42
CA LEU A 23 18.52 39.41 -19.19
C LEU A 23 18.92 37.97 -18.73
N ILE A 24 19.00 37.71 -17.43
CA ILE A 24 19.40 36.41 -16.89
C ILE A 24 18.35 35.34 -17.20
N TYR A 25 17.06 35.62 -16.97
CA TYR A 25 16.01 34.63 -17.06
C TYR A 25 15.37 34.49 -18.44
N GLN A 26 15.23 35.59 -19.19
CA GLN A 26 14.51 35.58 -20.47
C GLN A 26 15.44 35.57 -21.69
N VAL A 27 16.57 36.28 -21.62
CA VAL A 27 17.48 36.38 -22.79
C VAL A 27 18.54 35.32 -22.77
N PHE A 28 19.26 35.16 -21.64
CA PHE A 28 20.37 34.21 -21.54
C PHE A 28 19.93 32.81 -21.05
N GLY A 29 18.73 32.69 -20.45
CA GLY A 29 18.24 31.42 -19.95
C GLY A 29 19.13 30.78 -18.87
N TRP A 30 19.93 31.59 -18.15
CA TRP A 30 20.83 31.09 -17.12
C TRP A 30 20.11 30.72 -15.82
N GLY A 31 18.90 31.22 -15.63
CA GLY A 31 18.03 30.84 -14.52
C GLY A 31 17.02 29.80 -14.98
N LEU A 32 16.79 28.77 -14.16
CA LEU A 32 15.71 27.82 -14.41
C LEU A 32 14.37 28.53 -14.21
N ASN A 33 13.46 28.38 -15.15
CA ASN A 33 12.07 28.77 -14.98
C ASN A 33 11.37 27.76 -14.06
N GLN A 34 10.26 28.16 -13.46
CA GLN A 34 9.50 27.32 -12.52
C GLN A 34 9.13 25.95 -13.12
N ASP A 35 8.77 25.90 -14.39
CA ASP A 35 8.44 24.66 -15.09
C ASP A 35 9.67 23.75 -15.24
N GLN A 36 10.82 24.31 -15.58
CA GLN A 36 12.07 23.57 -15.72
C GLN A 36 12.60 23.08 -14.37
N GLU A 37 12.40 23.84 -13.30
CA GLU A 37 12.73 23.44 -11.94
C GLU A 37 11.84 22.28 -11.49
N TYR A 38 10.54 22.36 -11.76
CA TYR A 38 9.58 21.29 -11.49
C TYR A 38 9.95 20.01 -12.23
N GLU A 39 10.20 20.06 -13.54
CA GLU A 39 10.62 18.91 -14.33
C GLU A 39 11.92 18.28 -13.79
N ARG A 40 12.87 19.12 -13.40
CA ARG A 40 14.12 18.67 -12.83
C ARG A 40 13.96 17.99 -11.47
N GLU A 41 13.12 18.53 -10.60
CA GLU A 41 12.82 17.91 -9.31
C GLU A 41 12.03 16.62 -9.48
N MET A 42 11.07 16.56 -10.41
CA MET A 42 10.35 15.33 -10.74
C MET A 42 11.29 14.25 -11.29
N ALA A 43 12.22 14.62 -12.17
CA ALA A 43 13.21 13.68 -12.68
C ALA A 43 14.12 13.15 -11.57
N LYS A 44 14.56 14.00 -10.64
CA LYS A 44 15.35 13.56 -9.48
C LYS A 44 14.56 12.63 -8.57
N ALA A 45 13.29 12.97 -8.30
CA ALA A 45 12.42 12.14 -7.48
C ALA A 45 12.20 10.75 -8.11
N GLU A 46 12.04 10.70 -9.43
CA GLU A 46 11.89 9.42 -10.14
C GLU A 46 13.18 8.57 -10.08
N VAL A 47 14.36 9.20 -10.26
CA VAL A 47 15.64 8.49 -10.11
C VAL A 47 15.81 7.96 -8.68
N ALA A 48 15.54 8.79 -7.67
CA ALA A 48 15.62 8.37 -6.27
C ALA A 48 14.64 7.22 -5.95
N LYS A 49 13.44 7.26 -6.52
CA LYS A 49 12.45 6.19 -6.42
C LYS A 49 12.95 4.90 -7.08
N GLN A 50 13.52 4.98 -8.26
CA GLN A 50 14.11 3.83 -8.97
C GLN A 50 15.28 3.22 -8.19
N GLU A 51 16.17 4.07 -7.64
CA GLU A 51 17.26 3.62 -6.78
C GLU A 51 16.74 2.95 -5.50
N PHE A 52 15.73 3.52 -4.87
CA PHE A 52 15.10 2.93 -3.70
C PHE A 52 14.45 1.57 -4.02
N LEU A 53 13.74 1.46 -5.14
CA LEU A 53 13.15 0.20 -5.61
C LEU A 53 14.23 -0.84 -5.98
N ALA A 54 15.35 -0.41 -6.56
CA ALA A 54 16.47 -1.29 -6.90
C ALA A 54 17.27 -1.74 -5.66
N GLN A 55 17.39 -0.87 -4.65
CA GLN A 55 18.05 -1.20 -3.38
C GLN A 55 17.18 -2.08 -2.49
N SER A 56 15.87 -2.01 -2.60
CA SER A 56 14.96 -3.01 -2.05
C SER A 56 15.03 -4.27 -2.92
N ALA A 57 16.20 -4.93 -2.94
CA ALA A 57 16.47 -6.16 -3.70
C ALA A 57 15.59 -7.37 -3.27
N ASN A 58 14.64 -7.14 -2.38
CA ASN A 58 13.46 -7.92 -2.09
C ASN A 58 12.22 -7.11 -2.50
N SER A 59 12.09 -6.76 -3.78
CA SER A 59 10.84 -6.19 -4.27
C SER A 59 9.80 -7.31 -4.35
N PHE A 60 9.15 -7.57 -3.23
CA PHE A 60 7.99 -8.44 -3.21
C PHE A 60 6.91 -7.83 -4.10
N ASP A 61 6.40 -8.63 -5.01
CA ASP A 61 5.18 -8.31 -5.75
C ASP A 61 4.15 -9.45 -5.58
N GLU A 62 2.96 -9.23 -6.10
CA GLU A 62 1.86 -10.18 -5.98
C GLU A 62 2.10 -11.53 -6.68
N ASN A 63 3.12 -11.62 -7.56
CA ASN A 63 3.46 -12.85 -8.27
C ASN A 63 4.64 -13.57 -7.61
N THR A 64 5.55 -12.80 -6.99
CA THR A 64 6.81 -13.30 -6.43
C THR A 64 6.77 -13.52 -4.93
N ILE A 65 5.70 -13.05 -4.24
CA ILE A 65 5.59 -13.26 -2.81
C ILE A 65 5.33 -14.73 -2.48
N GLU A 66 6.10 -15.23 -1.54
CA GLU A 66 5.98 -16.59 -0.98
C GLU A 66 5.81 -16.52 0.53
N VAL A 67 5.34 -17.61 1.11
CA VAL A 67 5.22 -17.74 2.56
C VAL A 67 6.62 -17.86 3.17
N ASP A 68 6.91 -17.02 4.14
CA ASP A 68 8.16 -17.08 4.89
C ASP A 68 8.10 -18.19 5.97
N GLU A 69 8.65 -19.34 5.65
CA GLU A 69 8.74 -20.47 6.58
C GLU A 69 9.66 -20.20 7.79
N THR A 70 10.54 -19.18 7.69
CA THR A 70 11.44 -18.81 8.80
C THR A 70 10.73 -18.03 9.90
N GLY A 71 9.58 -17.45 9.60
CA GLY A 71 8.81 -16.60 10.50
C GLY A 71 9.40 -15.22 10.75
N THR A 72 10.48 -14.87 10.06
CA THR A 72 11.15 -13.56 10.21
C THR A 72 10.26 -12.42 9.74
N LEU A 73 9.64 -12.57 8.55
CA LEU A 73 8.72 -11.56 8.02
C LEU A 73 7.49 -11.40 8.92
N ALA A 74 6.95 -12.51 9.41
CA ALA A 74 5.81 -12.48 10.32
C ALA A 74 6.14 -11.77 11.64
N ALA A 75 7.32 -11.99 12.20
CA ALA A 75 7.77 -11.32 13.43
C ALA A 75 7.83 -9.79 13.25
N ASN A 76 8.38 -9.32 12.11
CA ASN A 76 8.43 -7.89 11.76
C ASN A 76 7.03 -7.33 11.49
N GLY A 77 6.19 -8.09 10.77
CA GLY A 77 4.84 -7.71 10.40
C GLY A 77 3.91 -7.47 11.58
N LYS A 78 4.16 -8.10 12.74
CA LYS A 78 3.35 -7.92 13.95
C LYS A 78 3.25 -6.46 14.40
N ALA A 79 4.35 -5.73 14.39
CA ALA A 79 4.37 -4.32 14.78
C ALA A 79 3.58 -3.45 13.79
N LEU A 80 3.73 -3.74 12.48
CA LEU A 80 2.98 -3.06 11.41
C LEU A 80 1.48 -3.31 11.52
N PHE A 81 1.08 -4.57 11.77
CA PHE A 81 -0.31 -4.94 11.97
C PHE A 81 -0.92 -4.21 13.17
N THR A 82 -0.24 -4.20 14.30
CA THR A 82 -0.73 -3.53 15.51
C THR A 82 -0.95 -2.04 15.29
N THR A 83 -0.07 -1.39 14.53
CA THR A 83 -0.15 0.06 14.30
C THR A 83 -1.21 0.42 13.25
N ASN A 84 -1.33 -0.36 12.18
CA ASN A 84 -2.07 0.05 10.99
C ASN A 84 -3.39 -0.74 10.78
N CYS A 85 -3.47 -1.97 11.24
CA CYS A 85 -4.56 -2.90 10.92
C CYS A 85 -5.49 -3.18 12.10
N ALA A 86 -4.94 -3.19 13.32
CA ALA A 86 -5.65 -3.59 14.54
C ALA A 86 -6.89 -2.74 14.83
N ALA A 87 -6.91 -1.47 14.43
CA ALA A 87 -8.07 -0.58 14.62
C ALA A 87 -9.36 -1.12 13.98
N CYS A 88 -9.23 -1.82 12.84
CA CYS A 88 -10.35 -2.38 12.10
C CYS A 88 -10.48 -3.90 12.26
N HIS A 89 -9.34 -4.61 12.35
CA HIS A 89 -9.34 -6.08 12.40
C HIS A 89 -9.22 -6.66 13.80
N GLY A 90 -9.07 -5.81 14.83
CA GLY A 90 -8.81 -6.24 16.21
C GLY A 90 -7.33 -6.52 16.46
N ALA A 91 -6.91 -6.44 17.72
CA ALA A 91 -5.51 -6.59 18.11
C ALA A 91 -4.94 -8.01 17.83
N ASN A 92 -5.80 -9.02 17.83
CA ASN A 92 -5.46 -10.40 17.54
C ASN A 92 -6.09 -10.90 16.22
N GLY A 93 -6.59 -9.99 15.38
CA GLY A 93 -7.24 -10.34 14.13
C GLY A 93 -8.67 -10.84 14.26
N GLU A 94 -9.29 -10.71 15.43
CA GLU A 94 -10.65 -11.18 15.74
C GLU A 94 -11.76 -10.54 14.90
N GLY A 95 -11.46 -9.43 14.24
CA GLY A 95 -12.45 -8.64 13.50
C GLY A 95 -13.25 -7.70 14.40
N THR A 96 -13.42 -6.46 13.93
CA THR A 96 -14.30 -5.46 14.55
C THR A 96 -15.13 -4.79 13.45
N ILE A 97 -14.63 -3.70 12.86
CA ILE A 97 -15.18 -3.09 11.65
C ILE A 97 -14.86 -3.97 10.44
N GLY A 98 -13.60 -4.37 10.32
CA GLY A 98 -13.12 -5.30 9.30
C GLY A 98 -13.51 -6.75 9.59
N PRO A 99 -13.30 -7.66 8.63
CA PRO A 99 -13.54 -9.09 8.81
C PRO A 99 -12.58 -9.72 9.82
N ASN A 100 -12.99 -10.87 10.32
CA ASN A 100 -12.16 -11.77 11.12
C ASN A 100 -11.04 -12.34 10.23
N LEU A 101 -9.81 -12.33 10.72
CA LEU A 101 -8.62 -12.84 10.02
C LEU A 101 -8.09 -14.14 10.65
N THR A 102 -8.80 -14.65 11.65
CA THR A 102 -8.37 -15.83 12.40
C THR A 102 -9.07 -17.12 11.97
N ASP A 103 -10.17 -17.00 11.22
CA ASP A 103 -10.91 -18.13 10.69
C ASP A 103 -10.45 -18.51 9.27
N ARG A 104 -11.12 -19.49 8.68
CA ARG A 104 -10.83 -20.00 7.33
C ARG A 104 -11.67 -19.34 6.23
N PHE A 105 -12.46 -18.33 6.56
CA PHE A 105 -13.37 -17.70 5.60
C PHE A 105 -12.78 -16.39 5.10
N TRP A 106 -12.61 -16.30 3.80
CA TRP A 106 -11.95 -15.17 3.15
C TRP A 106 -12.84 -14.55 2.09
N LEU A 107 -12.91 -13.22 2.07
CA LEU A 107 -13.70 -12.45 1.09
C LEU A 107 -12.96 -12.27 -0.23
N HIS A 108 -11.63 -12.22 -0.19
CA HIS A 108 -10.79 -11.88 -1.36
C HIS A 108 -9.67 -12.92 -1.59
N GLY A 109 -9.87 -14.15 -1.15
CA GLY A 109 -8.85 -15.19 -1.15
C GLY A 109 -7.97 -15.15 0.09
N GLY A 110 -7.47 -16.32 0.48
CA GLY A 110 -6.72 -16.50 1.72
C GLY A 110 -5.27 -16.92 1.51
N GLU A 111 -4.79 -17.04 0.29
CA GLU A 111 -3.39 -17.32 -0.01
C GLU A 111 -2.52 -16.09 0.23
N ILE A 112 -1.21 -16.30 0.37
CA ILE A 112 -0.27 -15.19 0.63
C ILE A 112 -0.35 -14.11 -0.47
N LYS A 113 -0.52 -14.53 -1.73
CA LYS A 113 -0.65 -13.64 -2.89
C LYS A 113 -1.93 -12.80 -2.82
N ASP A 114 -3.05 -13.41 -2.41
CA ASP A 114 -4.33 -12.72 -2.26
C ASP A 114 -4.31 -11.72 -1.12
N ILE A 115 -3.75 -12.12 0.02
CA ILE A 115 -3.60 -11.25 1.19
C ILE A 115 -2.70 -10.06 0.84
N PHE A 116 -1.56 -10.30 0.22
CA PHE A 116 -0.65 -9.25 -0.24
C PHE A 116 -1.35 -8.26 -1.17
N LYS A 117 -2.06 -8.78 -2.17
CA LYS A 117 -2.84 -7.98 -3.13
C LYS A 117 -3.92 -7.16 -2.44
N THR A 118 -4.66 -7.78 -1.50
CA THR A 118 -5.72 -7.11 -0.75
C THR A 118 -5.17 -6.01 0.15
N VAL A 119 -4.05 -6.23 0.82
CA VAL A 119 -3.38 -5.19 1.61
C VAL A 119 -2.85 -4.08 0.71
N LYS A 120 -2.19 -4.43 -0.39
CA LYS A 120 -1.60 -3.47 -1.33
C LYS A 120 -2.63 -2.50 -1.88
N TYR A 121 -3.70 -3.02 -2.47
CA TYR A 121 -4.71 -2.22 -3.19
C TYR A 121 -5.90 -1.80 -2.32
N GLY A 122 -6.05 -2.40 -1.15
CA GLY A 122 -7.20 -2.17 -0.29
C GLY A 122 -8.52 -2.69 -0.88
N VAL A 123 -9.60 -2.36 -0.20
CA VAL A 123 -10.99 -2.58 -0.64
C VAL A 123 -11.77 -1.29 -0.38
N PRO A 124 -11.58 -0.24 -1.19
CA PRO A 124 -12.09 1.11 -0.90
C PRO A 124 -13.62 1.14 -0.72
N GLU A 125 -14.34 0.34 -1.48
CA GLU A 125 -15.79 0.21 -1.38
C GLU A 125 -16.27 -0.38 -0.04
N LYS A 126 -15.38 -1.03 0.71
CA LYS A 126 -15.62 -1.55 2.08
C LYS A 126 -14.90 -0.74 3.16
N GLY A 127 -14.23 0.35 2.77
CA GLY A 127 -13.51 1.24 3.68
C GLY A 127 -12.09 0.83 4.02
N MET A 128 -11.55 -0.21 3.40
CA MET A 128 -10.14 -0.58 3.55
C MET A 128 -9.29 0.22 2.56
N VAL A 129 -8.43 1.09 3.06
CA VAL A 129 -7.56 1.92 2.22
C VAL A 129 -6.43 1.12 1.56
N PRO A 130 -5.94 1.53 0.37
CA PRO A 130 -4.74 0.95 -0.24
C PRO A 130 -3.49 1.32 0.57
N TRP A 131 -2.70 0.32 0.93
CA TRP A 131 -1.51 0.53 1.76
C TRP A 131 -0.23 0.75 0.94
N GLU A 132 -0.24 0.51 -0.38
CA GLU A 132 0.92 0.74 -1.25
C GLU A 132 1.44 2.19 -1.25
N GLN A 133 0.62 3.15 -0.83
CA GLN A 133 1.01 4.55 -0.71
C GLN A 133 1.75 4.86 0.59
N THR A 134 1.63 4.00 1.59
CA THR A 134 2.14 4.24 2.95
C THR A 134 3.19 3.22 3.37
N LEU A 135 3.04 1.97 2.93
CA LEU A 135 3.93 0.86 3.24
C LEU A 135 4.76 0.47 2.00
N THR A 136 6.01 0.13 2.24
CA THR A 136 6.86 -0.46 1.19
C THR A 136 6.41 -1.87 0.84
N PRO A 137 6.73 -2.40 -0.37
CA PRO A 137 6.41 -3.78 -0.73
C PRO A 137 6.92 -4.81 0.29
N ALA A 138 8.11 -4.59 0.87
CA ALA A 138 8.64 -5.44 1.93
C ALA A 138 7.77 -5.41 3.20
N GLN A 139 7.32 -4.24 3.62
CA GLN A 139 6.41 -4.09 4.77
C GLN A 139 5.03 -4.72 4.52
N ILE A 140 4.53 -4.64 3.28
CA ILE A 140 3.30 -5.34 2.89
C ILE A 140 3.52 -6.86 2.95
N ALA A 141 4.67 -7.36 2.51
CA ALA A 141 5.02 -8.78 2.64
C ALA A 141 5.13 -9.23 4.11
N GLU A 142 5.76 -8.43 4.96
CA GLU A 142 5.86 -8.67 6.39
C GLU A 142 4.49 -8.77 7.06
N VAL A 143 3.62 -7.79 6.84
CA VAL A 143 2.27 -7.80 7.43
C VAL A 143 1.40 -8.92 6.85
N SER A 144 1.54 -9.25 5.57
CA SER A 144 0.81 -10.37 4.95
C SER A 144 1.22 -11.71 5.54
N ASN A 145 2.52 -11.93 5.75
CA ASN A 145 3.02 -13.12 6.43
C ASN A 145 2.56 -13.20 7.90
N PHE A 146 2.49 -12.05 8.60
CA PHE A 146 1.94 -12.02 9.95
C PHE A 146 0.45 -12.42 9.97
N ILE A 147 -0.36 -11.88 9.04
CA ILE A 147 -1.78 -12.22 8.91
C ILE A 147 -1.98 -13.74 8.74
N LEU A 148 -1.12 -14.39 7.96
CA LEU A 148 -1.17 -15.86 7.84
C LEU A 148 -0.99 -16.58 9.17
N THR A 149 -0.20 -16.06 10.09
CA THR A 149 0.00 -16.66 11.41
C THR A 149 -1.21 -16.55 12.34
N LEU A 150 -2.16 -15.67 12.02
CA LEU A 150 -3.39 -15.49 12.80
C LEU A 150 -4.41 -16.60 12.53
N ARG A 151 -4.29 -17.30 11.42
CA ARG A 151 -5.22 -18.38 11.05
C ARG A 151 -5.29 -19.47 12.13
N ASP A 152 -6.50 -20.02 12.27
CA ASP A 152 -6.80 -21.06 13.24
C ASP A 152 -6.48 -20.68 14.72
N THR A 153 -6.12 -19.41 14.97
CA THR A 153 -6.06 -18.88 16.34
C THR A 153 -7.46 -18.66 16.88
N LYS A 154 -7.61 -18.65 18.20
CA LYS A 154 -8.92 -18.53 18.87
C LYS A 154 -8.92 -17.31 19.80
N PRO A 155 -9.00 -16.09 19.25
CA PRO A 155 -9.12 -14.90 20.06
C PRO A 155 -10.46 -14.87 20.82
N ALA A 156 -10.55 -14.01 21.82
CA ALA A 156 -11.80 -13.80 22.53
C ALA A 156 -12.80 -13.01 21.65
N ASN A 157 -14.06 -13.48 21.60
CA ASN A 157 -15.15 -12.80 20.87
C ASN A 157 -14.86 -12.53 19.38
N PRO A 158 -14.50 -13.54 18.57
CA PRO A 158 -14.25 -13.34 17.16
C PRO A 158 -15.53 -12.95 16.45
N LYS A 159 -15.43 -12.05 15.46
CA LYS A 159 -16.52 -11.72 14.54
C LYS A 159 -16.91 -12.96 13.75
N GLY A 160 -18.18 -13.07 13.38
CA GLY A 160 -18.68 -14.18 12.57
C GLY A 160 -17.94 -14.32 11.25
N ALA A 161 -17.87 -15.54 10.75
CA ALA A 161 -17.21 -15.85 9.48
C ALA A 161 -17.87 -15.11 8.30
N GLU A 162 -17.02 -14.55 7.42
CA GLU A 162 -17.45 -13.83 6.23
C GLU A 162 -16.64 -14.28 5.01
N GLY A 163 -17.31 -14.67 3.92
CA GLY A 163 -16.65 -15.06 2.68
C GLY A 163 -16.75 -16.54 2.37
N VAL A 164 -15.76 -17.07 1.66
CA VAL A 164 -15.68 -18.45 1.21
C VAL A 164 -14.67 -19.20 2.06
N GLU A 165 -14.99 -20.42 2.45
CA GLU A 165 -14.08 -21.27 3.20
C GLU A 165 -12.90 -21.70 2.31
N VAL A 166 -11.68 -21.48 2.79
CA VAL A 166 -10.44 -21.93 2.16
C VAL A 166 -9.93 -23.14 2.93
N THR A 167 -10.16 -24.32 2.36
CA THR A 167 -9.85 -25.60 3.03
C THR A 167 -8.46 -26.14 2.71
N ALA A 168 -7.85 -25.71 1.60
CA ALA A 168 -6.51 -26.10 1.19
C ALA A 168 -5.67 -24.85 0.91
N TYR A 169 -4.57 -24.70 1.62
CA TYR A 169 -3.52 -23.73 1.32
C TYR A 169 -2.44 -24.47 0.55
N GLU A 170 -2.48 -24.39 -0.76
CA GLU A 170 -1.48 -25.04 -1.59
C GLU A 170 -0.14 -24.31 -1.46
N SER A 171 0.84 -25.00 -0.90
CA SER A 171 2.24 -24.77 -1.22
C SER A 171 2.42 -25.16 -2.68
N GLU A 172 2.87 -24.25 -3.53
CA GLU A 172 2.96 -24.36 -4.99
C GLU A 172 3.33 -25.77 -5.48
N GLY A 173 2.42 -26.41 -6.24
CA GLY A 173 2.73 -27.67 -6.92
C GLY A 173 1.57 -28.55 -7.34
N GLY A 174 0.32 -28.20 -7.15
CA GLY A 174 -0.77 -29.11 -7.48
C GLY A 174 -2.03 -28.41 -7.98
N ALA A 175 -2.55 -28.90 -9.08
CA ALA A 175 -3.77 -28.42 -9.74
C ALA A 175 -5.01 -28.61 -8.87
N ALA A 176 -5.89 -27.61 -8.84
CA ALA A 176 -7.15 -27.60 -8.13
C ALA A 176 -8.04 -28.79 -8.48
N PRO A 177 -8.63 -29.50 -7.53
CA PRO A 177 -9.77 -30.36 -7.82
C PRO A 177 -11.04 -29.49 -7.96
N ALA A 178 -11.72 -29.69 -9.07
CA ALA A 178 -12.99 -29.04 -9.39
C ALA A 178 -14.01 -29.30 -8.28
N ALA A 179 -14.64 -28.21 -7.82
CA ALA A 179 -15.77 -28.28 -6.89
C ALA A 179 -16.96 -28.98 -7.58
N GLU A 180 -17.24 -30.19 -7.17
CA GLU A 180 -18.43 -30.93 -7.50
C GLU A 180 -19.61 -30.35 -6.69
N SER A 181 -20.51 -29.63 -7.34
CA SER A 181 -21.71 -29.09 -6.74
C SER A 181 -22.73 -30.24 -6.54
N GLU A 182 -22.80 -30.80 -5.36
CA GLU A 182 -23.96 -31.63 -5.00
C GLU A 182 -25.15 -30.73 -4.70
N ALA A 183 -26.13 -30.81 -5.56
CA ALA A 183 -27.47 -30.26 -5.36
C ALA A 183 -28.20 -31.05 -4.27
N PRO A 184 -29.00 -30.41 -3.41
CA PRO A 184 -29.80 -31.14 -2.41
C PRO A 184 -30.89 -31.93 -3.09
N ALA A 185 -30.94 -33.24 -2.82
CA ALA A 185 -31.97 -34.12 -3.27
C ALA A 185 -33.32 -33.76 -2.57
N ASP A 186 -34.29 -33.44 -3.38
CA ASP A 186 -35.69 -33.31 -3.01
C ASP A 186 -36.24 -34.70 -2.57
N SER A 187 -36.68 -34.82 -1.33
CA SER A 187 -37.42 -35.96 -0.84
C SER A 187 -38.89 -35.58 -0.63
N THR A 188 -39.64 -35.51 -1.70
CA THR A 188 -41.09 -35.68 -1.62
C THR A 188 -41.41 -37.16 -1.76
N ALA A 189 -41.78 -37.80 -0.69
CA ALA A 189 -42.45 -39.08 -0.73
C ALA A 189 -43.77 -38.98 0.03
N THR A 190 -44.79 -38.95 -0.74
CA THR A 190 -46.19 -39.35 -0.52
C THR A 190 -46.40 -40.51 0.46
N ASN A 191 -47.29 -40.35 1.37
CA ASN A 191 -48.55 -41.12 1.46
C ASN A 191 -49.42 -40.62 2.60
#